data_022b7f72dc55e2a238d465f2975b09bb
#
_entry.id   022b7f72dc55e2a238d465f2975b09bb
#
_cell.length_a   1.000
_cell.length_b   1.000
_cell.length_c   1.000
_cell.angle_alpha   90.00
_cell.angle_beta   90.00
_cell.angle_gamma   90.00
#
_symmetry.space_group_name_H-M   'P 1'
#
loop_
_entity.id
_entity.type
_entity.pdbx_description
1 polymer ?
#
loop_
_entity_poly.entity_id
_entity_poly.type
_entity_poly.pdbx_seq_one_letter_code
_entity_poly.pdbx_strand_id
1 'polypeptide(L)'
;MQKIVLLVLSSLLVFNSFAQEISKEKEKQMQWFEDAKLGIFIHWGIYSVNGIDESWSFFNDYISHEDYMKQLDGFTASNYNAAEWAKLIAGSGAKYSVITTKHHDGVALWDTKCNDLSVVKKSPAGRDLIEPFVKELRKNDVKVGLYYSLLDWSHPDYPNETRKIKRYTDDSERWNRFVDFNFCQLEELSKQFKPDLYWFDGDWEQSAEKWKAKELAESLRGWNKNVILNSRIQGYGDYATPEQGLPITRPDNRYWELCMTMNDSWGYQHNDHNYKTPNQVIRILIDCINKGGNLLLDIGPKADGTIPAEQVTILKELGRWTNKHAEAIYGTRSGIPFEHYYGPTALNKKGDILYLYVPHKPNGPLVLKGIKNKINRMWVVGNGTKLNWDVKMKQYWSAVPGIVYIDVPEKVLDEQVTVIAILLDGKVDLYREKGQVIESN
;
A
#
# COMPACT_ATOMS: atom_id res chain seq x y z
N MET A 1 -18.17 -48.88 -51.60
CA MET A 1 -17.23 -47.81 -51.27
C MET A 1 -17.99 -46.75 -50.46
N GLN A 2 -17.97 -46.90 -49.15
CA GLN A 2 -18.61 -45.95 -48.22
C GLN A 2 -17.63 -44.85 -47.84
N LYS A 3 -17.97 -43.60 -48.09
CA LYS A 3 -17.20 -42.43 -47.67
C LYS A 3 -17.60 -42.10 -46.25
N ILE A 4 -16.67 -42.23 -45.31
CA ILE A 4 -16.79 -41.78 -43.94
C ILE A 4 -16.44 -40.30 -43.93
N VAL A 5 -17.41 -39.45 -43.54
CA VAL A 5 -17.22 -38.03 -43.31
C VAL A 5 -16.86 -37.86 -41.81
N LEU A 6 -15.65 -37.46 -41.54
CA LEU A 6 -15.16 -37.12 -40.21
C LEU A 6 -15.62 -35.68 -39.90
N LEU A 7 -16.57 -35.52 -39.00
CA LEU A 7 -16.91 -34.22 -38.41
C LEU A 7 -15.92 -33.90 -37.28
N VAL A 8 -15.03 -32.94 -37.52
CA VAL A 8 -14.17 -32.38 -36.45
C VAL A 8 -14.96 -31.26 -35.75
N LEU A 9 -15.52 -31.55 -34.59
CA LEU A 9 -16.02 -30.52 -33.69
C LEU A 9 -14.82 -29.82 -33.02
N SER A 10 -14.47 -28.63 -33.49
CA SER A 10 -13.60 -27.72 -32.79
C SER A 10 -14.39 -27.02 -31.65
N SER A 11 -14.22 -27.50 -30.43
CA SER A 11 -14.68 -26.80 -29.23
C SER A 11 -13.80 -25.57 -28.99
N LEU A 12 -14.29 -24.40 -29.39
CA LEU A 12 -13.78 -23.11 -28.95
C LEU A 12 -14.08 -22.98 -27.46
N LEU A 13 -13.09 -23.24 -26.61
CA LEU A 13 -13.06 -22.82 -25.24
C LEU A 13 -12.90 -21.30 -25.22
N VAL A 14 -14.01 -20.59 -25.15
CA VAL A 14 -14.05 -19.17 -24.84
C VAL A 14 -13.72 -19.05 -23.36
N PHE A 15 -12.47 -18.70 -23.03
CA PHE A 15 -12.13 -18.22 -21.70
C PHE A 15 -12.82 -16.87 -21.48
N ASN A 16 -14.05 -16.91 -20.96
CA ASN A 16 -14.65 -15.75 -20.35
C ASN A 16 -13.90 -15.50 -19.04
N SER A 17 -12.94 -14.58 -19.04
CA SER A 17 -12.46 -13.95 -17.83
C SER A 17 -13.63 -13.11 -17.28
N PHE A 18 -14.45 -13.71 -16.42
CA PHE A 18 -15.39 -12.98 -15.60
C PHE A 18 -14.59 -12.12 -14.63
N ALA A 19 -14.34 -10.87 -14.97
CA ALA A 19 -14.08 -9.86 -13.96
C ALA A 19 -15.31 -9.86 -13.06
N GLN A 20 -15.17 -10.39 -11.85
CA GLN A 20 -16.25 -10.48 -10.88
C GLN A 20 -16.75 -9.05 -10.62
N GLU A 21 -17.98 -8.75 -10.98
CA GLU A 21 -18.57 -7.42 -10.83
C GLU A 21 -18.62 -7.09 -9.34
N ILE A 22 -17.86 -6.09 -8.92
CA ILE A 22 -17.76 -5.70 -7.51
C ILE A 22 -19.11 -5.10 -7.10
N SER A 23 -19.70 -5.61 -6.01
CA SER A 23 -20.98 -5.11 -5.53
C SER A 23 -20.90 -3.64 -5.11
N LYS A 24 -21.99 -2.88 -5.27
CA LYS A 24 -22.08 -1.47 -4.83
C LYS A 24 -21.77 -1.30 -3.32
N GLU A 25 -22.11 -2.27 -2.51
CA GLU A 25 -21.81 -2.28 -1.08
C GLU A 25 -20.30 -2.37 -0.86
N LYS A 26 -19.63 -3.25 -1.61
CA LYS A 26 -18.17 -3.39 -1.57
C LYS A 26 -17.46 -2.13 -2.07
N GLU A 27 -17.94 -1.53 -3.14
CA GLU A 27 -17.39 -0.25 -3.63
C GLU A 27 -17.49 0.84 -2.55
N LYS A 28 -18.61 0.94 -1.85
CA LYS A 28 -18.80 1.88 -0.74
C LYS A 28 -17.85 1.59 0.42
N GLN A 29 -17.66 0.32 0.76
CA GLN A 29 -16.71 -0.09 1.82
C GLN A 29 -15.28 0.28 1.44
N MET A 30 -14.87 0.05 0.19
CA MET A 30 -13.51 0.30 -0.29
C MET A 30 -13.23 1.75 -0.67
N GLN A 31 -14.24 2.62 -0.70
CA GLN A 31 -14.14 4.00 -1.16
C GLN A 31 -13.05 4.80 -0.44
N TRP A 32 -13.00 4.68 0.89
CA TRP A 32 -12.02 5.41 1.68
C TRP A 32 -10.59 4.98 1.37
N PHE A 33 -10.38 3.68 1.12
CA PHE A 33 -9.08 3.11 0.78
C PHE A 33 -8.65 3.57 -0.63
N GLU A 34 -9.56 3.50 -1.61
CA GLU A 34 -9.31 4.00 -2.97
C GLU A 34 -8.95 5.50 -2.97
N ASP A 35 -9.53 6.29 -2.06
CA ASP A 35 -9.31 7.74 -1.98
C ASP A 35 -8.07 8.12 -1.14
N ALA A 36 -7.56 7.22 -0.29
CA ALA A 36 -6.49 7.49 0.69
C ALA A 36 -5.11 7.75 0.09
N LYS A 37 -4.69 7.00 -0.90
CA LYS A 37 -3.42 7.07 -1.67
C LYS A 37 -2.13 6.85 -0.88
N LEU A 38 -2.05 7.26 0.38
CA LEU A 38 -0.86 7.15 1.23
C LEU A 38 -1.21 6.58 2.60
N GLY A 39 -0.50 5.54 2.99
CA GLY A 39 -0.44 4.99 4.33
C GLY A 39 1.00 4.92 4.84
N ILE A 40 1.16 4.83 6.16
CA ILE A 40 2.44 4.56 6.80
C ILE A 40 2.38 3.19 7.48
N PHE A 41 3.33 2.33 7.11
CA PHE A 41 3.58 1.05 7.75
C PHE A 41 4.57 1.21 8.88
N ILE A 42 4.43 0.44 9.95
CA ILE A 42 5.36 0.45 11.07
C ILE A 42 5.74 -0.99 11.38
N HIS A 43 6.98 -1.35 11.09
CA HIS A 43 7.58 -2.60 11.55
C HIS A 43 8.30 -2.36 12.86
N TRP A 44 7.66 -2.75 13.97
CA TRP A 44 8.21 -2.57 15.31
C TRP A 44 8.02 -3.82 16.15
N GLY A 45 9.08 -4.28 16.76
CA GLY A 45 9.12 -5.50 17.58
C GLY A 45 10.47 -5.68 18.25
N ILE A 46 10.67 -6.81 18.92
CA ILE A 46 11.89 -7.10 19.69
C ILE A 46 13.15 -7.13 18.83
N TYR A 47 13.04 -7.43 17.54
CA TYR A 47 14.13 -7.42 16.57
C TYR A 47 14.83 -6.05 16.46
N SER A 48 14.16 -4.97 16.81
CA SER A 48 14.73 -3.62 16.82
C SER A 48 15.78 -3.41 17.95
N VAL A 49 15.87 -4.31 18.92
CA VAL A 49 16.85 -4.23 20.02
C VAL A 49 18.26 -4.42 19.48
N ASN A 50 18.49 -5.50 18.75
CA ASN A 50 19.78 -5.79 18.13
C ASN A 50 19.91 -5.21 16.72
N GLY A 51 18.81 -4.63 16.17
CA GLY A 51 18.80 -4.08 14.81
C GLY A 51 19.12 -5.15 13.77
N ILE A 52 18.41 -6.26 13.81
CA ILE A 52 18.56 -7.42 12.93
C ILE A 52 17.28 -7.64 12.12
N ASP A 53 17.36 -8.49 11.08
CA ASP A 53 16.17 -8.94 10.36
C ASP A 53 15.14 -9.48 11.33
N GLU A 54 13.92 -9.14 11.12
CA GLU A 54 12.79 -9.47 11.99
C GLU A 54 12.89 -10.95 12.42
N SER A 55 11.78 -11.63 12.53
CA SER A 55 11.74 -13.07 12.84
C SER A 55 12.54 -13.95 11.86
N TRP A 56 12.87 -13.45 10.68
CA TRP A 56 13.64 -14.16 9.66
C TRP A 56 15.06 -14.50 10.11
N SER A 57 15.64 -13.71 11.01
CA SER A 57 16.99 -13.95 11.50
C SER A 57 17.13 -15.29 12.23
N PHE A 58 16.15 -15.71 13.04
CA PHE A 58 16.20 -17.04 13.65
C PHE A 58 15.57 -18.13 12.77
N PHE A 59 14.54 -17.78 11.97
CA PHE A 59 13.96 -18.77 11.07
C PHE A 59 14.96 -19.27 10.04
N ASN A 60 15.89 -18.42 9.58
CA ASN A 60 16.96 -18.78 8.66
C ASN A 60 18.22 -19.30 9.36
N ASP A 61 18.19 -19.53 10.68
CA ASP A 61 19.30 -20.02 11.50
C ASP A 61 20.53 -19.07 11.53
N TYR A 62 20.36 -17.74 11.33
CA TYR A 62 21.44 -16.76 11.51
C TYR A 62 21.73 -16.52 12.99
N ILE A 63 20.72 -16.68 13.83
CA ILE A 63 20.77 -16.65 15.30
C ILE A 63 19.87 -17.75 15.82
N SER A 64 20.15 -18.32 17.00
CA SER A 64 19.24 -19.28 17.62
C SER A 64 17.93 -18.62 18.05
N HIS A 65 16.81 -19.37 18.07
CA HIS A 65 15.55 -18.87 18.61
C HIS A 65 15.69 -18.39 20.05
N GLU A 66 16.47 -19.09 20.89
CA GLU A 66 16.73 -18.72 22.27
C GLU A 66 17.44 -17.35 22.36
N ASP A 67 18.49 -17.14 21.57
CA ASP A 67 19.23 -15.87 21.57
C ASP A 67 18.40 -14.73 20.95
N TYR A 68 17.57 -15.03 19.94
CA TYR A 68 16.62 -14.06 19.40
C TYR A 68 15.65 -13.57 20.47
N MET A 69 15.07 -14.48 21.26
CA MET A 69 14.09 -14.14 22.29
C MET A 69 14.70 -13.36 23.48
N LYS A 70 16.01 -13.39 23.71
CA LYS A 70 16.69 -12.53 24.70
C LYS A 70 16.53 -11.03 24.40
N GLN A 71 16.16 -10.67 23.16
CA GLN A 71 15.84 -9.28 22.80
C GLN A 71 14.63 -8.74 23.58
N LEU A 72 13.75 -9.60 24.12
CA LEU A 72 12.71 -9.17 25.05
C LEU A 72 13.23 -8.32 26.19
N ASP A 73 14.40 -8.67 26.76
CA ASP A 73 15.01 -7.95 27.89
C ASP A 73 15.46 -6.53 27.55
N GLY A 74 15.72 -6.26 26.27
CA GLY A 74 16.14 -4.93 25.78
C GLY A 74 14.99 -4.10 25.19
N PHE A 75 13.80 -4.64 25.03
CA PHE A 75 12.69 -3.93 24.43
C PHE A 75 11.97 -3.06 25.46
N THR A 76 12.36 -1.79 25.54
CA THR A 76 11.93 -0.87 26.61
C THR A 76 10.75 0.03 26.23
N ALA A 77 10.62 0.40 24.96
CA ALA A 77 9.67 1.43 24.50
C ALA A 77 9.71 2.73 25.36
N SER A 78 10.86 3.04 25.97
CA SER A 78 11.00 4.12 26.97
C SER A 78 10.77 5.51 26.41
N ASN A 79 11.06 5.72 25.12
CA ASN A 79 10.85 6.98 24.39
C ASN A 79 9.62 6.93 23.48
N TYR A 80 8.83 5.85 23.54
CA TYR A 80 7.63 5.74 22.74
C TYR A 80 6.55 6.75 23.17
N ASN A 81 6.18 7.60 22.24
CA ASN A 81 5.10 8.58 22.39
C ASN A 81 4.09 8.45 21.24
N ALA A 82 2.98 7.79 21.52
CA ALA A 82 1.92 7.52 20.53
C ALA A 82 1.36 8.80 19.87
N ALA A 83 1.27 9.90 20.65
CA ALA A 83 0.76 11.17 20.14
C ALA A 83 1.72 11.82 19.14
N GLU A 84 3.04 11.77 19.40
CA GLU A 84 4.05 12.27 18.47
C GLU A 84 4.11 11.43 17.20
N TRP A 85 4.04 10.10 17.34
CA TRP A 85 3.97 9.20 16.19
C TRP A 85 2.75 9.49 15.31
N ALA A 86 1.56 9.55 15.90
CA ALA A 86 0.33 9.82 15.16
C ALA A 86 0.35 11.20 14.49
N LYS A 87 0.91 12.22 15.16
CA LYS A 87 1.08 13.57 14.60
C LYS A 87 2.06 13.58 13.42
N LEU A 88 3.18 12.85 13.52
CA LEU A 88 4.13 12.74 12.43
C LEU A 88 3.53 12.03 11.22
N ILE A 89 2.79 10.94 11.45
CA ILE A 89 2.08 10.17 10.42
C ILE A 89 1.03 11.03 9.72
N ALA A 90 0.13 11.68 10.48
CA ALA A 90 -0.86 12.58 9.91
C ALA A 90 -0.21 13.75 9.17
N GLY A 91 0.87 14.29 9.74
CA GLY A 91 1.66 15.39 9.16
C GLY A 91 2.32 15.03 7.83
N SER A 92 2.65 13.75 7.58
CA SER A 92 3.16 13.27 6.30
C SER A 92 2.10 13.26 5.17
N GLY A 93 0.83 13.44 5.54
CA GLY A 93 -0.32 13.36 4.64
C GLY A 93 -0.95 11.96 4.58
N ALA A 94 -0.45 10.99 5.33
CA ALA A 94 -1.03 9.65 5.36
C ALA A 94 -2.48 9.65 5.88
N LYS A 95 -3.31 8.82 5.28
CA LYS A 95 -4.73 8.68 5.63
C LYS A 95 -5.02 7.42 6.45
N TYR A 96 -4.06 6.51 6.52
CA TYR A 96 -4.10 5.33 7.37
C TYR A 96 -2.69 4.97 7.81
N SER A 97 -2.59 4.20 8.88
CA SER A 97 -1.33 3.61 9.32
C SER A 97 -1.54 2.18 9.73
N VAL A 98 -0.59 1.32 9.39
CA VAL A 98 -0.57 -0.10 9.75
C VAL A 98 0.59 -0.33 10.69
N ILE A 99 0.37 -1.01 11.83
CA ILE A 99 1.41 -1.36 12.78
C ILE A 99 1.48 -2.87 12.99
N THR A 100 2.68 -3.43 13.09
CA THR A 100 2.87 -4.82 13.48
C THR A 100 2.34 -5.03 14.90
N THR A 101 1.21 -5.74 15.04
CA THR A 101 0.71 -6.14 16.36
C THR A 101 1.43 -7.38 16.86
N LYS A 102 1.75 -8.30 15.95
CA LYS A 102 2.54 -9.50 16.16
C LYS A 102 3.21 -9.90 14.85
N HIS A 103 4.55 -10.00 14.82
CA HIS A 103 5.30 -10.56 13.71
C HIS A 103 5.41 -12.09 13.82
N HIS A 104 6.13 -12.77 12.96
CA HIS A 104 6.26 -14.24 12.94
C HIS A 104 6.95 -14.81 14.19
N ASP A 105 7.58 -13.97 15.00
CA ASP A 105 8.18 -14.36 16.30
C ASP A 105 7.14 -14.56 17.42
N GLY A 106 5.88 -14.24 17.16
CA GLY A 106 4.79 -14.45 18.09
C GLY A 106 4.68 -13.44 19.23
N VAL A 107 5.59 -12.45 19.31
CA VAL A 107 5.58 -11.46 20.39
C VAL A 107 4.50 -10.40 20.15
N ALA A 108 3.47 -10.42 20.99
CA ALA A 108 2.37 -9.46 20.92
C ALA A 108 2.76 -8.10 21.50
N LEU A 109 2.46 -7.01 20.79
CA LEU A 109 2.68 -5.63 21.25
C LEU A 109 1.50 -5.07 22.06
N TRP A 110 0.42 -5.84 22.24
CA TRP A 110 -0.75 -5.48 23.08
C TRP A 110 -0.90 -6.43 24.26
N ASP A 111 -1.77 -6.10 25.20
CA ASP A 111 -2.04 -6.90 26.40
C ASP A 111 -2.98 -8.08 26.08
N THR A 112 -2.49 -9.03 25.25
CA THR A 112 -3.25 -10.22 24.90
C THR A 112 -3.54 -11.10 26.13
N LYS A 113 -4.73 -11.68 26.17
CA LYS A 113 -5.15 -12.71 27.17
C LYS A 113 -5.07 -14.12 26.62
N CYS A 114 -4.78 -14.29 25.31
CA CYS A 114 -4.73 -15.60 24.66
C CYS A 114 -3.44 -16.37 24.98
N ASN A 115 -2.35 -15.68 25.31
CA ASN A 115 -1.09 -16.26 25.79
C ASN A 115 -0.28 -15.27 26.63
N ASP A 116 0.92 -15.69 27.08
CA ASP A 116 1.82 -14.86 27.89
C ASP A 116 2.97 -14.24 27.07
N LEU A 117 3.09 -14.53 25.77
CA LEU A 117 4.14 -14.00 24.94
C LEU A 117 3.78 -12.60 24.42
N SER A 118 3.99 -11.60 25.27
CA SER A 118 3.76 -10.20 24.93
C SER A 118 4.80 -9.29 25.58
N VAL A 119 5.01 -8.12 24.99
CA VAL A 119 5.86 -7.09 25.58
C VAL A 119 5.34 -6.58 26.91
N VAL A 120 4.04 -6.70 27.16
CA VAL A 120 3.41 -6.33 28.44
C VAL A 120 3.92 -7.23 29.58
N LYS A 121 4.01 -8.55 29.32
CA LYS A 121 4.33 -9.55 30.34
C LYS A 121 5.81 -9.95 30.37
N LYS A 122 6.53 -9.79 29.24
CA LYS A 122 7.85 -10.39 29.03
C LYS A 122 8.97 -9.37 28.70
N SER A 123 8.67 -8.07 28.67
CA SER A 123 9.69 -7.06 28.39
C SER A 123 9.64 -5.89 29.38
N PRO A 124 10.71 -5.08 29.49
CA PRO A 124 10.70 -3.85 30.30
C PRO A 124 9.70 -2.79 29.86
N ALA A 125 9.16 -2.88 28.65
CA ALA A 125 8.08 -1.99 28.20
C ALA A 125 6.84 -2.09 29.11
N GLY A 126 6.47 -3.29 29.57
CA GLY A 126 5.49 -3.55 30.64
C GLY A 126 4.11 -2.94 30.43
N ARG A 127 3.75 -2.57 29.20
CA ARG A 127 2.48 -1.90 28.87
C ARG A 127 2.03 -2.20 27.44
N ASP A 128 0.72 -2.05 27.20
CA ASP A 128 0.13 -2.10 25.87
C ASP A 128 0.64 -0.94 25.02
N LEU A 129 1.16 -1.22 23.82
CA LEU A 129 1.70 -0.24 22.89
C LEU A 129 0.71 0.07 21.76
N ILE A 130 -0.27 -0.80 21.53
CA ILE A 130 -1.24 -0.67 20.43
C ILE A 130 -2.42 0.22 20.84
N GLU A 131 -2.95 0.07 22.05
CA GLU A 131 -4.10 0.86 22.52
C GLU A 131 -3.87 2.38 22.42
N PRO A 132 -2.77 2.94 22.98
CA PRO A 132 -2.51 4.37 22.89
C PRO A 132 -2.29 4.82 21.44
N PHE A 133 -1.65 4.00 20.60
CA PHE A 133 -1.44 4.32 19.19
C PHE A 133 -2.76 4.43 18.41
N VAL A 134 -3.63 3.45 18.55
CA VAL A 134 -4.96 3.45 17.93
C VAL A 134 -5.78 4.68 18.35
N LYS A 135 -5.73 5.04 19.62
CA LYS A 135 -6.43 6.21 20.16
C LYS A 135 -5.91 7.50 19.53
N GLU A 136 -4.59 7.65 19.42
CA GLU A 136 -3.97 8.87 18.87
C GLU A 136 -4.13 8.96 17.35
N LEU A 137 -4.07 7.84 16.60
CA LEU A 137 -4.39 7.85 15.18
C LEU A 137 -5.79 8.40 14.91
N ARG A 138 -6.79 7.93 15.67
CA ARG A 138 -8.18 8.39 15.52
C ARG A 138 -8.36 9.86 15.83
N LYS A 139 -7.66 10.40 16.83
CA LYS A 139 -7.67 11.84 17.13
C LYS A 139 -7.11 12.70 16.00
N ASN A 140 -6.25 12.12 15.18
CA ASN A 140 -5.63 12.78 14.02
C ASN A 140 -6.31 12.42 12.69
N ASP A 141 -7.52 11.84 12.70
CA ASP A 141 -8.29 11.42 11.53
C ASP A 141 -7.52 10.42 10.60
N VAL A 142 -6.63 9.63 11.19
CA VAL A 142 -5.89 8.56 10.51
C VAL A 142 -6.57 7.23 10.79
N LYS A 143 -6.87 6.48 9.75
CA LYS A 143 -7.48 5.16 9.86
C LYS A 143 -6.49 4.13 10.39
N VAL A 144 -7.01 3.16 11.13
CA VAL A 144 -6.24 2.18 11.88
C VAL A 144 -6.12 0.88 11.10
N GLY A 145 -4.90 0.49 10.79
CA GLY A 145 -4.54 -0.81 10.25
C GLY A 145 -3.75 -1.63 11.27
N LEU A 146 -4.04 -2.90 11.36
CA LEU A 146 -3.32 -3.83 12.20
C LEU A 146 -2.67 -4.91 11.31
N TYR A 147 -1.33 -4.97 11.34
CA TYR A 147 -0.62 -6.10 10.77
C TYR A 147 -0.70 -7.27 11.76
N TYR A 148 -1.02 -8.43 11.26
CA TYR A 148 -1.06 -9.66 12.02
C TYR A 148 -0.45 -10.82 11.22
N SER A 149 0.62 -11.42 11.76
CA SER A 149 1.17 -12.64 11.21
C SER A 149 0.29 -13.84 11.53
N LEU A 150 -0.15 -14.57 10.50
CA LEU A 150 -0.80 -15.88 10.68
C LEU A 150 0.20 -16.93 11.17
N LEU A 151 1.49 -16.79 10.78
CA LEU A 151 2.58 -17.61 11.31
C LEU A 151 2.90 -17.22 12.76
N ASP A 152 3.36 -18.18 13.53
CA ASP A 152 3.95 -17.96 14.83
C ASP A 152 5.00 -19.04 15.09
N TRP A 153 6.23 -18.75 14.71
CA TRP A 153 7.33 -19.71 14.82
C TRP A 153 7.79 -19.96 16.26
N SER A 154 7.30 -19.17 17.23
CA SER A 154 7.55 -19.39 18.66
C SER A 154 6.43 -20.19 19.33
N HIS A 155 5.25 -20.31 18.70
CA HIS A 155 4.12 -21.01 19.31
C HIS A 155 4.38 -22.52 19.39
N PRO A 156 4.22 -23.16 20.58
CA PRO A 156 4.52 -24.58 20.76
C PRO A 156 3.69 -25.50 19.85
N ASP A 157 2.46 -25.12 19.51
CA ASP A 157 1.58 -25.88 18.63
C ASP A 157 1.72 -25.52 17.15
N TYR A 158 2.65 -24.60 16.77
CA TYR A 158 2.98 -24.34 15.37
C TYR A 158 4.00 -25.37 14.84
N PRO A 159 3.84 -25.90 13.62
CA PRO A 159 4.67 -26.99 13.13
C PRO A 159 6.15 -26.65 12.96
N ASN A 160 6.46 -25.45 12.43
CA ASN A 160 7.82 -25.03 12.17
C ASN A 160 8.36 -24.14 13.30
N GLU A 161 9.58 -24.39 13.75
CA GLU A 161 10.33 -23.50 14.64
C GLU A 161 11.33 -22.68 13.84
N THR A 162 12.11 -23.35 13.00
CA THR A 162 12.98 -22.72 12.02
C THR A 162 12.79 -23.38 10.66
N ARG A 163 13.46 -22.89 9.65
CA ARG A 163 13.45 -23.51 8.32
C ARG A 163 13.87 -24.99 8.33
N LYS A 164 14.72 -25.39 9.28
CA LYS A 164 15.23 -26.76 9.42
C LYS A 164 14.57 -27.55 10.53
N ILE A 165 14.09 -26.89 11.57
CA ILE A 165 13.54 -27.53 12.75
C ILE A 165 12.02 -27.51 12.69
N LYS A 166 11.44 -28.72 12.67
CA LYS A 166 9.99 -28.94 12.76
C LYS A 166 9.66 -29.56 14.10
N ARG A 167 8.66 -29.01 14.80
CA ARG A 167 8.12 -29.58 16.03
C ARG A 167 7.30 -30.84 15.76
N TYR A 168 6.62 -30.86 14.59
CA TYR A 168 5.86 -32.02 14.10
C TYR A 168 5.61 -31.87 12.58
N THR A 169 5.22 -32.97 11.93
CA THR A 169 4.89 -32.97 10.49
C THR A 169 3.39 -32.99 10.26
N ASP A 170 2.66 -33.83 11.03
CA ASP A 170 1.20 -33.95 10.94
C ASP A 170 0.64 -34.22 12.34
N ASP A 171 -0.06 -33.25 12.88
CA ASP A 171 -0.74 -33.32 14.17
C ASP A 171 -1.92 -32.36 14.13
N SER A 172 -3.08 -32.89 13.80
CA SER A 172 -4.30 -32.10 13.63
C SER A 172 -4.80 -31.46 14.94
N GLU A 173 -4.53 -32.10 16.10
CA GLU A 173 -4.96 -31.55 17.39
C GLU A 173 -4.12 -30.31 17.76
N ARG A 174 -2.80 -30.40 17.61
CA ARG A 174 -1.92 -29.23 17.81
C ARG A 174 -2.25 -28.12 16.84
N TRP A 175 -2.43 -28.46 15.56
CA TRP A 175 -2.79 -27.49 14.53
C TRP A 175 -4.12 -26.78 14.86
N ASN A 176 -5.15 -27.50 15.28
CA ASN A 176 -6.42 -26.90 15.65
C ASN A 176 -6.28 -25.96 16.85
N ARG A 177 -5.51 -26.32 17.89
CA ARG A 177 -5.24 -25.41 19.02
C ARG A 177 -4.53 -24.13 18.56
N PHE A 178 -3.59 -24.25 17.63
CA PHE A 178 -2.92 -23.09 17.06
C PHE A 178 -3.88 -22.19 16.27
N VAL A 179 -4.74 -22.75 15.44
CA VAL A 179 -5.77 -21.99 14.72
C VAL A 179 -6.72 -21.29 15.68
N ASP A 180 -7.20 -22.00 16.71
CA ASP A 180 -8.08 -21.42 17.74
C ASP A 180 -7.38 -20.29 18.51
N PHE A 181 -6.07 -20.39 18.74
CA PHE A 181 -5.25 -19.31 19.29
C PHE A 181 -5.23 -18.08 18.36
N ASN A 182 -5.04 -18.25 17.05
CA ASN A 182 -5.11 -17.13 16.10
C ASN A 182 -6.49 -16.46 16.12
N PHE A 183 -7.58 -17.25 16.15
CA PHE A 183 -8.94 -16.71 16.26
C PHE A 183 -9.13 -15.92 17.56
N CYS A 184 -8.62 -16.44 18.70
CA CYS A 184 -8.67 -15.75 19.98
C CYS A 184 -8.01 -14.36 19.89
N GLN A 185 -6.78 -14.28 19.41
CA GLN A 185 -6.06 -13.01 19.28
C GLN A 185 -6.74 -12.03 18.32
N LEU A 186 -7.24 -12.51 17.18
CA LEU A 186 -7.91 -11.67 16.18
C LEU A 186 -9.29 -11.19 16.68
N GLU A 187 -9.98 -11.96 17.47
CA GLU A 187 -11.20 -11.54 18.15
C GLU A 187 -10.93 -10.42 19.17
N GLU A 188 -9.87 -10.57 20.00
CA GLU A 188 -9.42 -9.51 20.91
C GLU A 188 -9.13 -8.22 20.17
N LEU A 189 -8.26 -8.28 19.15
CA LEU A 189 -7.87 -7.11 18.34
C LEU A 189 -9.09 -6.44 17.69
N SER A 190 -10.01 -7.25 17.14
CA SER A 190 -11.22 -6.75 16.50
C SER A 190 -12.18 -6.06 17.46
N LYS A 191 -12.41 -6.64 18.64
CA LYS A 191 -13.33 -6.12 19.65
C LYS A 191 -12.77 -4.90 20.38
N GLN A 192 -11.47 -4.94 20.71
CA GLN A 192 -10.79 -3.90 21.46
C GLN A 192 -10.48 -2.68 20.61
N PHE A 193 -9.91 -2.89 19.41
CA PHE A 193 -9.38 -1.79 18.60
C PHE A 193 -10.28 -1.42 17.42
N LYS A 194 -11.18 -2.28 16.96
CA LYS A 194 -12.06 -2.06 15.81
C LYS A 194 -11.30 -1.46 14.60
N PRO A 195 -10.26 -2.14 14.09
CA PRO A 195 -9.42 -1.60 13.03
C PRO A 195 -10.22 -1.35 11.75
N ASP A 196 -9.79 -0.37 10.95
CA ASP A 196 -10.36 -0.11 9.63
C ASP A 196 -9.87 -1.14 8.60
N LEU A 197 -8.65 -1.69 8.80
CA LEU A 197 -8.09 -2.75 7.96
C LEU A 197 -7.24 -3.74 8.77
N TYR A 198 -7.19 -4.98 8.29
CA TYR A 198 -6.15 -5.95 8.67
C TYR A 198 -5.17 -6.13 7.51
N TRP A 199 -3.91 -6.13 7.86
CA TRP A 199 -2.80 -6.48 7.01
C TRP A 199 -2.24 -7.83 7.47
N PHE A 200 -2.73 -8.93 6.87
CA PHE A 200 -2.26 -10.28 7.17
C PHE A 200 -0.94 -10.56 6.48
N ASP A 201 -0.18 -11.47 7.05
CA ASP A 201 1.05 -11.99 6.50
C ASP A 201 1.24 -13.46 6.91
N GLY A 202 2.09 -14.20 6.16
CA GLY A 202 2.42 -15.55 6.55
C GLY A 202 1.39 -16.62 6.15
N ASP A 203 0.52 -16.35 5.19
CA ASP A 203 -0.49 -17.34 4.76
C ASP A 203 0.05 -18.46 3.88
N TRP A 204 1.28 -18.35 3.39
CA TRP A 204 1.88 -19.26 2.38
C TRP A 204 2.29 -20.64 2.92
N GLU A 205 2.45 -20.84 4.24
CA GLU A 205 2.91 -22.12 4.77
C GLU A 205 1.82 -23.19 4.83
N GLN A 206 0.55 -22.81 4.75
CA GLN A 206 -0.57 -23.74 4.82
C GLN A 206 -1.66 -23.41 3.81
N SER A 207 -2.54 -24.37 3.52
CA SER A 207 -3.67 -24.16 2.61
C SER A 207 -4.79 -23.33 3.25
N ALA A 208 -5.68 -22.80 2.39
CA ALA A 208 -6.85 -22.04 2.82
C ALA A 208 -7.74 -22.81 3.81
N GLU A 209 -7.89 -24.13 3.60
CA GLU A 209 -8.68 -25.02 4.47
C GLU A 209 -8.02 -25.17 5.84
N LYS A 210 -6.70 -25.38 5.88
CA LYS A 210 -5.96 -25.49 7.13
C LYS A 210 -6.02 -24.19 7.93
N TRP A 211 -5.84 -23.04 7.29
CA TRP A 211 -6.00 -21.74 7.93
C TRP A 211 -7.44 -21.40 8.33
N LYS A 212 -8.44 -22.18 7.89
CA LYS A 212 -9.86 -21.81 7.96
C LYS A 212 -10.09 -20.39 7.42
N ALA A 213 -9.40 -20.05 6.30
CA ALA A 213 -9.30 -18.68 5.82
C ALA A 213 -10.65 -18.04 5.50
N LYS A 214 -11.58 -18.81 4.95
CA LYS A 214 -12.96 -18.35 4.70
C LYS A 214 -13.67 -17.99 6.00
N GLU A 215 -13.66 -18.93 6.97
CA GLU A 215 -14.29 -18.76 8.27
C GLU A 215 -13.68 -17.59 9.04
N LEU A 216 -12.35 -17.44 8.96
CA LEU A 216 -11.63 -16.32 9.55
C LEU A 216 -12.08 -14.97 8.94
N ALA A 217 -12.13 -14.88 7.63
CA ALA A 217 -12.60 -13.66 6.94
C ALA A 217 -14.06 -13.31 7.27
N GLU A 218 -14.93 -14.31 7.39
CA GLU A 218 -16.33 -14.13 7.81
C GLU A 218 -16.41 -13.68 9.28
N SER A 219 -15.63 -14.25 10.18
CA SER A 219 -15.58 -13.89 11.60
C SER A 219 -15.10 -12.45 11.79
N LEU A 220 -14.01 -12.05 11.10
CA LEU A 220 -13.50 -10.68 11.15
C LEU A 220 -14.55 -9.65 10.70
N ARG A 221 -15.28 -9.93 9.63
CA ARG A 221 -16.39 -9.08 9.16
C ARG A 221 -17.61 -9.13 10.09
N GLY A 222 -17.79 -10.25 10.80
CA GLY A 222 -18.80 -10.38 11.85
C GLY A 222 -18.48 -9.51 13.08
N TRP A 223 -17.22 -9.50 13.51
CA TRP A 223 -16.77 -8.66 14.63
C TRP A 223 -16.67 -7.17 14.27
N ASN A 224 -16.32 -6.86 13.01
CA ASN A 224 -16.23 -5.50 12.51
C ASN A 224 -16.71 -5.43 11.04
N LYS A 225 -17.95 -5.05 10.83
CA LYS A 225 -18.62 -5.06 9.52
C LYS A 225 -17.89 -4.26 8.44
N ASN A 226 -17.16 -3.20 8.81
CA ASN A 226 -16.54 -2.29 7.85
C ASN A 226 -15.05 -2.56 7.60
N VAL A 227 -14.48 -3.59 8.25
CA VAL A 227 -13.07 -3.91 8.11
C VAL A 227 -12.75 -4.41 6.70
N ILE A 228 -11.63 -3.97 6.15
CA ILE A 228 -11.08 -4.50 4.91
C ILE A 228 -9.86 -5.37 5.20
N LEU A 229 -9.60 -6.35 4.34
CA LEU A 229 -8.56 -7.35 4.50
C LEU A 229 -7.64 -7.32 3.27
N ASN A 230 -6.33 -7.42 3.47
CA ASN A 230 -5.42 -7.58 2.35
C ASN A 230 -5.51 -9.00 1.74
N SER A 231 -4.87 -9.22 0.58
CA SER A 231 -4.95 -10.50 -0.14
C SER A 231 -4.23 -11.67 0.55
N ARG A 232 -3.38 -11.39 1.56
CA ARG A 232 -2.57 -12.41 2.27
C ARG A 232 -3.39 -13.18 3.31
N ILE A 233 -4.56 -13.63 2.89
CA ILE A 233 -5.48 -14.51 3.60
C ILE A 233 -6.06 -15.54 2.61
N GLN A 234 -5.17 -16.19 1.85
CA GLN A 234 -5.50 -17.23 0.87
C GLN A 234 -6.61 -16.83 -0.12
N GLY A 235 -6.59 -15.57 -0.60
CA GLY A 235 -7.53 -15.08 -1.60
C GLY A 235 -8.88 -14.55 -1.08
N TYR A 236 -9.13 -14.57 0.23
CA TYR A 236 -10.36 -14.04 0.83
C TYR A 236 -10.29 -12.54 1.18
N GLY A 237 -9.22 -11.86 0.73
CA GLY A 237 -9.00 -10.43 0.95
C GLY A 237 -9.70 -9.54 -0.07
N ASP A 238 -9.59 -8.24 0.16
CA ASP A 238 -10.29 -7.19 -0.56
C ASP A 238 -9.36 -6.41 -1.51
N TYR A 239 -8.04 -6.40 -1.24
CA TYR A 239 -7.06 -5.65 -2.01
C TYR A 239 -5.71 -6.38 -2.09
N ALA A 240 -4.98 -6.17 -3.20
CA ALA A 240 -3.68 -6.77 -3.43
C ALA A 240 -2.54 -5.94 -2.81
N THR A 241 -1.46 -6.62 -2.44
CA THR A 241 -0.28 -6.01 -1.81
C THR A 241 1.02 -6.39 -2.55
N PRO A 242 1.27 -5.82 -3.77
CA PRO A 242 2.62 -5.91 -4.33
C PRO A 242 3.63 -5.32 -3.34
N GLU A 243 4.83 -5.93 -3.31
CA GLU A 243 5.84 -5.64 -2.29
C GLU A 243 7.17 -5.27 -2.93
N GLN A 244 7.81 -4.19 -2.41
CA GLN A 244 9.13 -3.65 -2.78
C GLN A 244 9.29 -3.25 -4.24
N GLY A 245 8.78 -4.02 -5.18
CA GLY A 245 8.86 -3.73 -6.62
C GLY A 245 7.71 -2.85 -7.10
N LEU A 246 8.01 -1.72 -7.74
CA LEU A 246 6.99 -0.93 -8.43
C LEU A 246 6.33 -1.76 -9.53
N PRO A 247 5.00 -1.95 -9.54
CA PRO A 247 4.32 -2.60 -10.64
C PRO A 247 4.58 -1.87 -11.96
N ILE A 248 5.10 -2.55 -12.98
CA ILE A 248 5.35 -1.98 -14.32
C ILE A 248 4.02 -1.60 -14.96
N THR A 249 3.05 -2.51 -14.91
CA THR A 249 1.67 -2.29 -15.35
C THR A 249 0.75 -2.18 -14.15
N ARG A 250 -0.47 -1.70 -14.36
CA ARG A 250 -1.50 -1.71 -13.33
C ARG A 250 -1.78 -3.15 -12.91
N PRO A 251 -1.79 -3.48 -11.60
CA PRO A 251 -2.27 -4.77 -11.12
C PRO A 251 -3.72 -5.06 -11.55
N ASP A 252 -4.03 -6.35 -11.75
CA ASP A 252 -5.38 -6.77 -12.18
C ASP A 252 -6.45 -6.48 -11.11
N ASN A 253 -6.07 -6.55 -9.83
CA ASN A 253 -6.97 -6.19 -8.75
C ASN A 253 -7.27 -4.68 -8.79
N ARG A 254 -8.55 -4.31 -8.73
CA ARG A 254 -8.97 -2.90 -8.72
C ARG A 254 -8.37 -2.13 -7.55
N TYR A 255 -8.34 -2.74 -6.37
CA TYR A 255 -7.82 -2.16 -5.15
C TYR A 255 -6.47 -2.79 -4.82
N TRP A 256 -5.46 -1.97 -4.66
CA TRP A 256 -4.12 -2.44 -4.34
C TRP A 256 -3.30 -1.35 -3.65
N GLU A 257 -2.30 -1.77 -2.89
CA GLU A 257 -1.29 -0.89 -2.34
C GLU A 257 0.09 -1.52 -2.51
N LEU A 258 1.07 -0.71 -2.85
CA LEU A 258 2.46 -1.10 -2.81
C LEU A 258 2.97 -0.91 -1.39
N CYS A 259 3.42 -1.97 -0.73
CA CYS A 259 4.19 -1.84 0.51
C CYS A 259 5.69 -1.77 0.20
N MET A 260 6.37 -0.78 0.77
CA MET A 260 7.77 -0.50 0.48
C MET A 260 8.47 0.15 1.68
N THR A 261 9.72 -0.25 1.89
CA THR A 261 10.60 0.31 2.93
C THR A 261 11.19 1.68 2.52
N MET A 262 11.53 2.52 3.50
CA MET A 262 12.28 3.75 3.23
C MET A 262 13.76 3.50 2.95
N ASN A 263 14.33 2.46 3.55
CA ASN A 263 15.67 1.92 3.35
C ASN A 263 15.57 0.51 2.74
N ASP A 264 16.47 -0.41 3.04
CA ASP A 264 16.44 -1.79 2.54
C ASP A 264 15.78 -2.77 3.53
N SER A 265 15.46 -2.32 4.75
CA SER A 265 14.96 -3.14 5.85
C SER A 265 13.55 -2.72 6.30
N TRP A 266 12.70 -3.67 6.73
CA TRP A 266 11.40 -3.40 7.33
C TRP A 266 11.55 -2.86 8.75
N GLY A 267 12.07 -3.67 9.66
CA GLY A 267 12.40 -3.24 11.02
C GLY A 267 13.64 -2.36 11.07
N TYR A 268 13.87 -1.74 12.24
CA TYR A 268 15.08 -0.97 12.48
C TYR A 268 16.32 -1.85 12.38
N GLN A 269 17.26 -1.46 11.53
CA GLN A 269 18.61 -2.03 11.47
C GLN A 269 19.65 -0.91 11.57
N HIS A 270 20.58 -1.04 12.52
CA HIS A 270 21.57 0.01 12.81
C HIS A 270 22.62 0.19 11.71
N ASN A 271 22.80 -0.81 10.84
CA ASN A 271 23.75 -0.80 9.72
C ASN A 271 23.11 -0.39 8.38
N ASP A 272 21.79 -0.24 8.32
CA ASP A 272 21.09 0.12 7.10
C ASP A 272 20.88 1.63 7.01
N HIS A 273 21.72 2.28 6.20
CA HIS A 273 21.68 3.72 5.93
C HIS A 273 21.30 4.05 4.49
N ASN A 274 20.85 3.06 3.71
CA ASN A 274 20.48 3.23 2.30
C ASN A 274 19.08 3.82 2.13
N TYR A 275 18.85 4.99 2.69
CA TYR A 275 17.54 5.64 2.62
C TYR A 275 17.22 6.21 1.24
N LYS A 276 16.00 6.01 0.78
CA LYS A 276 15.43 6.70 -0.37
C LYS A 276 15.35 8.21 -0.06
N THR A 277 15.64 9.04 -1.06
CA THR A 277 15.43 10.49 -0.92
C THR A 277 13.93 10.82 -0.89
N PRO A 278 13.52 11.97 -0.32
CA PRO A 278 12.12 12.42 -0.39
C PRO A 278 11.58 12.46 -1.83
N ASN A 279 12.42 12.87 -2.80
CA ASN A 279 12.05 12.89 -4.22
C ASN A 279 11.73 11.49 -4.75
N GLN A 280 12.56 10.48 -4.41
CA GLN A 280 12.30 9.10 -4.80
C GLN A 280 10.98 8.58 -4.21
N VAL A 281 10.71 8.86 -2.92
CA VAL A 281 9.45 8.46 -2.26
C VAL A 281 8.24 9.12 -2.92
N ILE A 282 8.31 10.43 -3.21
CA ILE A 282 7.24 11.15 -3.89
C ILE A 282 7.00 10.58 -5.29
N ARG A 283 8.05 10.24 -6.04
CA ARG A 283 7.93 9.62 -7.37
C ARG A 283 7.30 8.24 -7.31
N ILE A 284 7.60 7.44 -6.30
CA ILE A 284 6.95 6.16 -6.04
C ILE A 284 5.45 6.36 -5.77
N LEU A 285 5.11 7.33 -4.90
CA LEU A 285 3.71 7.66 -4.61
C LEU A 285 2.93 8.08 -5.87
N ILE A 286 3.49 8.97 -6.69
CA ILE A 286 2.81 9.39 -7.92
C ILE A 286 2.70 8.27 -8.95
N ASP A 287 3.63 7.34 -8.97
CA ASP A 287 3.54 6.16 -9.84
C ASP A 287 2.42 5.21 -9.40
N CYS A 288 2.25 5.00 -8.09
CA CYS A 288 1.09 4.28 -7.54
C CYS A 288 -0.23 4.98 -7.89
N ILE A 289 -0.30 6.31 -7.71
CA ILE A 289 -1.48 7.12 -8.05
C ILE A 289 -1.83 7.00 -9.53
N ASN A 290 -0.81 7.13 -10.41
CA ASN A 290 -1.00 7.00 -11.85
C ASN A 290 -1.64 5.67 -12.27
N LYS A 291 -1.32 4.59 -11.55
CA LYS A 291 -1.88 3.25 -11.76
C LYS A 291 -3.13 2.97 -10.93
N GLY A 292 -3.59 3.93 -10.12
CA GLY A 292 -4.83 3.85 -9.34
C GLY A 292 -4.71 3.13 -7.99
N GLY A 293 -3.48 2.89 -7.50
CA GLY A 293 -3.21 2.27 -6.21
C GLY A 293 -2.80 3.24 -5.11
N ASN A 294 -2.43 2.69 -3.97
CA ASN A 294 -1.90 3.38 -2.81
C ASN A 294 -0.41 3.03 -2.61
N LEU A 295 0.29 3.87 -1.87
CA LEU A 295 1.60 3.56 -1.28
C LEU A 295 1.42 3.35 0.23
N LEU A 296 1.91 2.23 0.75
CA LEU A 296 2.11 1.96 2.17
C LEU A 296 3.62 2.02 2.44
N LEU A 297 4.09 3.17 2.93
CA LEU A 297 5.51 3.45 3.14
C LEU A 297 5.93 3.07 4.55
N ASP A 298 6.95 2.23 4.67
CA ASP A 298 7.35 1.65 5.95
C ASP A 298 8.36 2.50 6.72
N ILE A 299 8.22 2.49 8.04
CA ILE A 299 9.19 2.98 9.02
C ILE A 299 9.53 1.90 10.05
N GLY A 300 10.80 1.86 10.48
CA GLY A 300 11.30 0.95 11.50
C GLY A 300 11.76 1.69 12.75
N PRO A 301 10.94 1.84 13.80
CA PRO A 301 11.36 2.46 15.06
C PRO A 301 12.37 1.61 15.81
N LYS A 302 13.25 2.26 16.60
CA LYS A 302 14.18 1.62 17.54
C LYS A 302 13.44 0.97 18.72
N ALA A 303 14.12 0.11 19.45
CA ALA A 303 13.55 -0.61 20.60
C ALA A 303 13.03 0.29 21.72
N ASP A 304 13.55 1.50 21.83
CA ASP A 304 13.09 2.51 22.78
C ASP A 304 11.87 3.32 22.28
N GLY A 305 11.45 3.10 21.01
CA GLY A 305 10.35 3.82 20.38
C GLY A 305 10.76 5.10 19.64
N THR A 306 12.05 5.39 19.53
CA THR A 306 12.54 6.52 18.72
C THR A 306 12.45 6.18 17.23
N ILE A 307 11.81 7.03 16.43
CA ILE A 307 11.85 6.93 14.96
C ILE A 307 13.18 7.53 14.47
N PRO A 308 13.93 6.82 13.60
CA PRO A 308 15.18 7.34 13.02
C PRO A 308 15.03 8.73 12.39
N ALA A 309 16.03 9.60 12.60
CA ALA A 309 15.96 11.00 12.16
C ALA A 309 15.80 11.15 10.63
N GLU A 310 16.40 10.24 9.88
CA GLU A 310 16.29 10.15 8.42
C GLU A 310 14.83 9.92 8.01
N GLN A 311 14.15 8.96 8.65
CA GLN A 311 12.74 8.65 8.39
C GLN A 311 11.84 9.83 8.76
N VAL A 312 12.11 10.50 9.89
CA VAL A 312 11.39 11.72 10.29
C VAL A 312 11.55 12.82 9.25
N THR A 313 12.75 13.02 8.72
CA THR A 313 13.03 14.02 7.69
C THR A 313 12.27 13.73 6.40
N ILE A 314 12.29 12.47 5.95
CA ILE A 314 11.55 12.03 4.76
C ILE A 314 10.04 12.26 4.93
N LEU A 315 9.47 11.87 6.08
CA LEU A 315 8.04 12.07 6.37
C LEU A 315 7.64 13.54 6.41
N LYS A 316 8.47 14.41 6.96
CA LYS A 316 8.20 15.86 7.00
C LYS A 316 8.19 16.47 5.60
N GLU A 317 9.15 16.10 4.75
CA GLU A 317 9.21 16.60 3.39
C GLU A 317 8.07 16.02 2.52
N LEU A 318 7.75 14.74 2.70
CA LEU A 318 6.56 14.13 2.10
C LEU A 318 5.30 14.91 2.50
N GLY A 319 5.19 15.30 3.78
CA GLY A 319 4.09 16.09 4.30
C GLY A 319 4.01 17.49 3.67
N ARG A 320 5.14 18.18 3.51
CA ARG A 320 5.19 19.45 2.81
C ARG A 320 4.60 19.34 1.39
N TRP A 321 5.04 18.29 0.67
CA TRP A 321 4.63 18.08 -0.71
C TRP A 321 3.17 17.63 -0.83
N THR A 322 2.72 16.69 -0.01
CA THR A 322 1.34 16.17 -0.04
C THR A 322 0.31 17.23 0.36
N ASN A 323 0.61 18.07 1.35
CA ASN A 323 -0.26 19.17 1.76
C ASN A 323 -0.41 20.22 0.64
N LYS A 324 0.70 20.56 -0.04
CA LYS A 324 0.69 21.50 -1.17
C LYS A 324 -0.11 20.99 -2.37
N HIS A 325 -0.08 19.69 -2.61
CA HIS A 325 -0.65 19.08 -3.81
C HIS A 325 -1.87 18.17 -3.50
N ALA A 326 -2.54 18.37 -2.37
CA ALA A 326 -3.60 17.48 -1.86
C ALA A 326 -4.71 17.18 -2.87
N GLU A 327 -5.16 18.17 -3.66
CA GLU A 327 -6.21 18.00 -4.67
C GLU A 327 -5.83 17.02 -5.80
N ALA A 328 -4.53 16.89 -6.07
CA ALA A 328 -4.00 16.00 -7.10
C ALA A 328 -3.61 14.61 -6.57
N ILE A 329 -3.78 14.37 -5.27
CA ILE A 329 -3.42 13.12 -4.59
C ILE A 329 -4.68 12.40 -4.15
N TYR A 330 -5.39 12.97 -3.18
CA TYR A 330 -6.49 12.28 -2.51
C TYR A 330 -7.75 12.26 -3.38
N GLY A 331 -8.44 11.11 -3.37
CA GLY A 331 -9.66 10.93 -4.17
C GLY A 331 -9.44 10.87 -5.67
N THR A 332 -8.19 10.83 -6.14
CA THR A 332 -7.88 10.70 -7.55
C THR A 332 -8.12 9.27 -8.07
N ARG A 333 -8.16 9.15 -9.38
CA ARG A 333 -8.25 7.90 -10.14
C ARG A 333 -7.04 7.77 -11.05
N SER A 334 -6.81 6.57 -11.60
CA SER A 334 -5.70 6.32 -12.52
C SER A 334 -5.66 7.35 -13.64
N GLY A 335 -4.45 7.65 -14.08
CA GLY A 335 -4.18 8.61 -15.13
C GLY A 335 -4.53 8.12 -16.53
N ILE A 336 -4.08 8.88 -17.52
CA ILE A 336 -4.23 8.57 -18.94
C ILE A 336 -3.03 7.73 -19.44
N PRO A 337 -3.18 6.99 -20.58
CA PRO A 337 -2.10 6.21 -21.14
C PRO A 337 -0.85 7.05 -21.48
N PHE A 338 0.31 6.44 -21.33
CA PHE A 338 1.62 7.09 -21.51
C PHE A 338 1.82 7.72 -22.90
N GLU A 339 1.19 7.18 -23.92
CA GLU A 339 1.25 7.69 -25.29
C GLU A 339 0.69 9.11 -25.42
N HIS A 340 -0.21 9.50 -24.51
CA HIS A 340 -0.80 10.85 -24.49
C HIS A 340 0.07 11.87 -23.76
N TYR A 341 0.81 11.41 -22.73
CA TYR A 341 1.74 12.25 -21.95
C TYR A 341 2.89 11.39 -21.42
N TYR A 342 4.14 11.81 -21.65
CA TYR A 342 5.33 11.10 -21.19
C TYR A 342 5.64 11.42 -19.73
N GLY A 343 4.79 10.94 -18.84
CA GLY A 343 4.93 11.11 -17.41
C GLY A 343 3.71 10.58 -16.65
N PRO A 344 3.79 10.49 -15.33
CA PRO A 344 2.66 10.10 -14.51
C PRO A 344 1.52 11.13 -14.59
N THR A 345 0.29 10.64 -14.54
CA THR A 345 -0.92 11.48 -14.55
C THR A 345 -1.95 10.94 -13.56
N ALA A 346 -2.93 11.74 -13.23
CA ALA A 346 -4.11 11.30 -12.48
C ALA A 346 -5.35 12.04 -12.96
N LEU A 347 -6.52 11.49 -12.68
CA LEU A 347 -7.80 12.15 -12.89
C LEU A 347 -8.45 12.43 -11.54
N ASN A 348 -9.17 13.55 -11.42
CA ASN A 348 -10.07 13.70 -10.28
C ASN A 348 -11.23 12.69 -10.37
N LYS A 349 -12.01 12.58 -9.31
CA LYS A 349 -13.11 11.60 -9.21
C LYS A 349 -14.19 11.75 -10.31
N LYS A 350 -14.40 12.99 -10.79
CA LYS A 350 -15.33 13.26 -11.89
C LYS A 350 -14.74 12.96 -13.26
N GLY A 351 -13.42 12.92 -13.38
CA GLY A 351 -12.71 12.70 -14.62
C GLY A 351 -12.62 13.95 -15.53
N ASP A 352 -12.95 15.13 -15.03
CA ASP A 352 -12.94 16.40 -15.75
C ASP A 352 -11.71 17.28 -15.43
N ILE A 353 -10.89 16.87 -14.46
CA ILE A 353 -9.57 17.48 -14.21
C ILE A 353 -8.49 16.43 -14.39
N LEU A 354 -7.57 16.70 -15.31
CA LEU A 354 -6.36 15.90 -15.53
C LEU A 354 -5.18 16.55 -14.82
N TYR A 355 -4.50 15.79 -13.97
CA TYR A 355 -3.27 16.19 -13.30
C TYR A 355 -2.07 15.61 -14.04
N LEU A 356 -1.07 16.46 -14.36
CA LEU A 356 0.22 16.05 -14.90
C LEU A 356 1.27 16.23 -13.81
N TYR A 357 2.01 15.15 -13.47
CA TYR A 357 3.14 15.22 -12.57
C TYR A 357 4.42 15.47 -13.38
N VAL A 358 5.18 16.48 -12.99
CA VAL A 358 6.40 16.93 -13.68
C VAL A 358 7.58 16.72 -12.73
N PRO A 359 8.24 15.54 -12.78
CA PRO A 359 9.28 15.16 -11.82
C PRO A 359 10.66 15.79 -12.11
N HIS A 360 10.78 16.51 -13.19
CA HIS A 360 12.02 17.17 -13.61
C HIS A 360 11.74 18.58 -14.11
N LYS A 361 12.76 19.44 -14.11
CA LYS A 361 12.71 20.73 -14.81
C LYS A 361 12.53 20.47 -16.31
N PRO A 362 11.46 20.96 -16.95
CA PRO A 362 11.26 20.80 -18.39
C PRO A 362 12.34 21.55 -19.20
N ASN A 363 12.83 20.92 -20.26
CA ASN A 363 13.75 21.55 -21.22
C ASN A 363 13.03 22.32 -22.35
N GLY A 364 11.71 22.42 -22.26
CA GLY A 364 10.83 23.07 -23.24
C GLY A 364 9.38 22.88 -22.83
N PRO A 365 8.42 23.26 -23.67
CA PRO A 365 7.01 23.05 -23.39
C PRO A 365 6.70 21.57 -23.13
N LEU A 366 5.84 21.29 -22.16
CA LEU A 366 5.29 19.95 -21.99
C LEU A 366 4.34 19.65 -23.16
N VAL A 367 4.30 18.38 -23.55
CA VAL A 367 3.54 17.92 -24.72
C VAL A 367 2.44 16.97 -24.31
N LEU A 368 1.18 17.33 -24.58
CA LEU A 368 0.01 16.52 -24.34
C LEU A 368 -0.71 16.24 -25.67
N LYS A 369 -0.95 14.95 -25.97
CA LYS A 369 -1.46 14.51 -27.28
C LYS A 369 -2.82 13.84 -27.17
N GLY A 370 -3.62 13.92 -28.22
CA GLY A 370 -4.84 13.13 -28.35
C GLY A 370 -5.97 13.49 -27.39
N ILE A 371 -5.97 14.70 -26.82
CA ILE A 371 -7.09 15.19 -26.01
C ILE A 371 -8.13 15.80 -26.96
N LYS A 372 -9.34 15.22 -26.99
CA LYS A 372 -10.47 15.71 -27.77
C LYS A 372 -11.22 16.86 -27.08
N ASN A 373 -11.18 16.87 -25.75
CA ASN A 373 -11.82 17.89 -24.94
C ASN A 373 -11.32 19.30 -25.24
N LYS A 374 -12.20 20.29 -25.08
CA LYS A 374 -11.80 21.67 -24.91
C LYS A 374 -11.16 21.88 -23.56
N ILE A 375 -10.00 22.52 -23.54
CA ILE A 375 -9.32 22.88 -22.30
C ILE A 375 -9.85 24.27 -21.86
N ASN A 376 -10.41 24.34 -20.66
CA ASN A 376 -10.99 25.54 -20.10
C ASN A 376 -9.97 26.33 -19.26
N ARG A 377 -9.07 25.63 -18.56
CA ARG A 377 -8.08 26.23 -17.66
C ARG A 377 -6.91 25.29 -17.41
N MET A 378 -5.71 25.86 -17.24
CA MET A 378 -4.54 25.18 -16.69
C MET A 378 -3.94 26.02 -15.56
N TRP A 379 -3.47 25.33 -14.51
CA TRP A 379 -2.80 25.99 -13.39
C TRP A 379 -1.79 25.06 -12.72
N VAL A 380 -0.83 25.66 -12.01
CA VAL A 380 0.08 24.94 -11.13
C VAL A 380 -0.61 24.70 -9.81
N VAL A 381 -0.71 23.43 -9.40
CA VAL A 381 -1.31 23.02 -8.13
C VAL A 381 -0.46 23.55 -6.97
N GLY A 382 -1.10 24.03 -5.93
CA GLY A 382 -0.47 24.55 -4.71
C GLY A 382 -0.15 26.04 -4.72
N ASN A 383 0.01 26.68 -5.91
CA ASN A 383 0.17 28.14 -5.98
C ASN A 383 -0.85 28.85 -6.89
N GLY A 384 -1.63 28.09 -7.68
CA GLY A 384 -2.70 28.60 -8.52
C GLY A 384 -2.25 29.37 -9.76
N THR A 385 -0.96 29.42 -10.07
CA THR A 385 -0.45 30.14 -11.24
C THR A 385 -1.09 29.60 -12.51
N LYS A 386 -1.77 30.47 -13.25
CA LYS A 386 -2.35 30.14 -14.55
C LYS A 386 -1.25 29.90 -15.56
N LEU A 387 -1.34 28.83 -16.33
CA LEU A 387 -0.42 28.51 -17.42
C LEU A 387 -1.03 28.84 -18.77
N ASN A 388 -0.17 29.18 -19.71
CA ASN A 388 -0.51 29.34 -21.12
C ASN A 388 -0.24 28.02 -21.85
N TRP A 389 -1.00 27.80 -22.91
CA TRP A 389 -0.83 26.65 -23.81
C TRP A 389 -1.22 27.01 -25.23
N ASP A 390 -0.61 26.34 -26.20
CA ASP A 390 -0.93 26.41 -27.62
C ASP A 390 -1.37 25.02 -28.12
N VAL A 391 -2.28 25.00 -29.07
CA VAL A 391 -2.66 23.80 -29.81
C VAL A 391 -2.15 23.90 -31.24
N LYS A 392 -1.18 23.06 -31.60
CA LYS A 392 -0.54 23.05 -32.93
C LYS A 392 -0.85 21.74 -33.67
N MET A 393 -0.58 21.72 -34.96
CA MET A 393 -0.69 20.51 -35.83
C MET A 393 -2.08 19.95 -35.97
N LYS A 394 -3.14 20.70 -35.68
CA LYS A 394 -4.51 20.28 -35.93
C LYS A 394 -4.85 20.59 -37.40
N GLN A 395 -5.26 19.57 -38.16
CA GLN A 395 -5.66 19.69 -39.54
C GLN A 395 -7.19 19.70 -39.64
N TYR A 396 -7.75 20.54 -40.52
CA TYR A 396 -9.21 20.69 -40.66
C TYR A 396 -9.88 19.44 -41.25
N TRP A 397 -9.14 18.60 -41.98
CA TRP A 397 -9.62 17.38 -42.61
C TRP A 397 -9.43 16.12 -41.74
N SER A 398 -8.82 16.22 -40.59
CA SER A 398 -8.48 15.09 -39.74
C SER A 398 -9.23 15.12 -38.41
N ALA A 399 -9.71 13.96 -37.98
CA ALA A 399 -10.28 13.76 -36.65
C ALA A 399 -9.20 13.74 -35.55
N VAL A 400 -7.92 13.61 -35.92
CA VAL A 400 -6.81 13.60 -34.96
C VAL A 400 -6.73 14.97 -34.29
N PRO A 401 -6.80 15.05 -32.94
CA PRO A 401 -6.65 16.30 -32.21
C PRO A 401 -5.25 16.89 -32.44
N GLY A 402 -5.14 18.22 -32.37
CA GLY A 402 -3.85 18.88 -32.32
C GLY A 402 -3.05 18.48 -31.06
N ILE A 403 -1.78 18.86 -31.08
CA ILE A 403 -0.86 18.64 -29.95
C ILE A 403 -0.89 19.89 -29.06
N VAL A 404 -1.12 19.68 -27.78
CA VAL A 404 -1.12 20.74 -26.76
C VAL A 404 0.31 20.94 -26.23
N TYR A 405 0.83 22.15 -26.37
CA TYR A 405 2.11 22.58 -25.83
C TYR A 405 1.88 23.49 -24.63
N ILE A 406 2.48 23.15 -23.48
CA ILE A 406 2.24 23.85 -22.21
C ILE A 406 3.55 24.46 -21.73
N ASP A 407 3.57 25.77 -21.58
CA ASP A 407 4.73 26.51 -21.06
C ASP A 407 4.70 26.52 -19.52
N VAL A 408 5.75 25.99 -18.92
CA VAL A 408 5.90 25.94 -17.45
C VAL A 408 7.09 26.81 -17.04
N PRO A 409 6.85 28.01 -16.50
CA PRO A 409 7.92 28.89 -16.04
C PRO A 409 8.73 28.24 -14.89
N GLU A 410 10.06 28.42 -14.93
CA GLU A 410 10.95 27.87 -13.90
C GLU A 410 10.58 28.32 -12.47
N LYS A 411 10.17 29.56 -12.30
CA LYS A 411 9.82 30.16 -11.00
C LYS A 411 8.61 29.49 -10.28
N VAL A 412 7.83 28.65 -10.98
CA VAL A 412 6.67 27.96 -10.41
C VAL A 412 6.94 26.49 -10.12
N LEU A 413 8.14 26.01 -10.42
CA LEU A 413 8.51 24.62 -10.16
C LEU A 413 8.60 24.34 -8.65
N ASP A 414 8.16 23.16 -8.27
CA ASP A 414 8.37 22.63 -6.92
C ASP A 414 9.75 21.98 -6.84
N GLU A 415 10.37 22.03 -5.67
CA GLU A 415 11.69 21.45 -5.41
C GLU A 415 11.71 19.91 -5.63
N GLN A 416 10.56 19.26 -5.45
CA GLN A 416 10.43 17.81 -5.63
C GLN A 416 9.75 17.47 -6.96
N VAL A 417 8.44 17.64 -7.04
CA VAL A 417 7.62 17.35 -8.22
C VAL A 417 6.58 18.45 -8.37
N THR A 418 6.59 19.13 -9.50
CA THR A 418 5.55 20.09 -9.85
C THR A 418 4.30 19.37 -10.35
N VAL A 419 3.13 19.86 -9.99
CA VAL A 419 1.86 19.31 -10.46
C VAL A 419 1.08 20.38 -11.23
N ILE A 420 0.58 19.99 -12.41
CA ILE A 420 -0.23 20.85 -13.27
C ILE A 420 -1.63 20.26 -13.37
N ALA A 421 -2.63 21.07 -13.13
CA ALA A 421 -4.03 20.71 -13.33
C ALA A 421 -4.58 21.29 -14.61
N ILE A 422 -5.37 20.49 -15.34
CA ILE A 422 -6.03 20.83 -16.60
C ILE A 422 -7.51 20.57 -16.46
N LEU A 423 -8.31 21.64 -16.42
CA LEU A 423 -9.77 21.56 -16.42
C LEU A 423 -10.28 21.42 -17.85
N LEU A 424 -10.98 20.33 -18.08
CA LEU A 424 -11.63 19.97 -19.34
C LEU A 424 -13.11 20.41 -19.35
N ASP A 425 -13.75 20.41 -20.49
CA ASP A 425 -15.18 20.72 -20.66
C ASP A 425 -16.10 19.55 -20.31
N GLY A 426 -15.56 18.43 -19.85
CA GLY A 426 -16.24 17.22 -19.43
C GLY A 426 -15.26 16.12 -19.05
N LYS A 427 -15.74 14.91 -18.89
CA LYS A 427 -14.88 13.74 -18.66
C LYS A 427 -13.85 13.64 -19.76
N VAL A 428 -12.61 13.24 -19.39
CA VAL A 428 -11.52 13.07 -20.35
C VAL A 428 -11.95 12.17 -21.52
N ASP A 429 -11.82 12.70 -22.73
CA ASP A 429 -12.06 12.01 -23.99
C ASP A 429 -10.78 11.97 -24.80
N LEU A 430 -10.26 10.77 -25.01
CA LEU A 430 -8.99 10.52 -25.66
C LEU A 430 -9.20 9.96 -27.07
N TYR A 431 -8.41 10.47 -28.02
CA TYR A 431 -8.30 9.85 -29.34
C TYR A 431 -7.50 8.56 -29.21
N ARG A 432 -8.18 7.42 -29.46
CA ARG A 432 -7.59 6.07 -29.33
C ARG A 432 -7.63 5.29 -30.63
N GLU A 433 -8.11 5.90 -31.71
CA GLU A 433 -8.15 5.26 -33.02
C GLU A 433 -6.73 5.09 -33.57
N LYS A 434 -6.53 4.03 -34.32
CA LYS A 434 -5.31 3.89 -35.10
C LYS A 434 -5.32 4.98 -36.15
N GLY A 435 -4.42 5.92 -36.06
CA GLY A 435 -4.29 6.98 -37.08
C GLY A 435 -4.13 6.33 -38.45
N GLN A 436 -4.94 6.73 -39.42
CA GLN A 436 -4.70 6.38 -40.81
C GLN A 436 -3.47 7.13 -41.27
N VAL A 437 -2.51 6.40 -41.80
CA VAL A 437 -1.43 7.01 -42.59
C VAL A 437 -2.10 7.68 -43.77
N ILE A 438 -2.02 9.00 -43.86
CA ILE A 438 -2.44 9.72 -45.08
C ILE A 438 -1.35 9.41 -46.09
N GLU A 439 -1.64 8.45 -46.98
CA GLU A 439 -0.80 8.27 -48.16
C GLU A 439 -1.04 9.49 -49.04
N SER A 440 -0.02 10.33 -49.16
CA SER A 440 0.00 11.37 -50.18
C SER A 440 0.11 10.71 -51.53
N ASN A 441 -0.86 10.89 -52.41
CA ASN A 441 -0.75 10.54 -53.82
C ASN A 441 0.31 11.38 -54.52
#